data_1c7738d73e5b6cebb3ffa59c6f84bb78
#
_entry.id   1c7738d73e5b6cebb3ffa59c6f84bb78
#
_cell.length_a   1.000
_cell.length_b   1.000
_cell.length_c   1.000
_cell.angle_alpha   90.00
_cell.angle_beta   90.00
_cell.angle_gamma   90.00
#
_symmetry.space_group_name_H-M   'P 1'
#
loop_
_entity.id
_entity.type
_entity.pdbx_description
1 polymer ?
#
loop_
_entity_poly.entity_id
_entity_poly.type
_entity_poly.pdbx_seq_one_letter_code
_entity_poly.pdbx_strand_id
1 'polypeptide(L)'
;MQSKKIKFESFFKDHIQNLNNSLFELNSKLIEKASEKILGRIKNNKKIFVCGNGGSASVANHFLCDFNKGIKLSSNNKLKPKIVSLSDNLETILAVANDISFNKIFSFQLDNHFSKGDIVILLSCSGSSPNIIDTLNYCKKNKIFTISITGFAKKVIQKKANINLDLGIKNYGVSEDFFQIIMH
;
A
#
# COMPACT_ATOMS: atom_id res chain seq x y z
N MET A 1 28.69 -25.51 -5.72
CA MET A 1 28.62 -24.09 -5.33
C MET A 1 28.80 -24.00 -3.81
N GLN A 2 29.96 -23.51 -3.34
CA GLN A 2 30.16 -23.25 -1.91
C GLN A 2 29.30 -22.08 -1.52
N SER A 3 28.32 -22.28 -0.61
CA SER A 3 27.54 -21.17 -0.04
C SER A 3 28.49 -20.29 0.77
N LYS A 4 28.73 -19.07 0.34
CA LYS A 4 29.41 -18.06 1.16
C LYS A 4 28.64 -17.95 2.47
N LYS A 5 29.28 -18.33 3.59
CA LYS A 5 28.71 -18.17 4.93
C LYS A 5 28.50 -16.67 5.17
N ILE A 6 27.26 -16.20 5.03
CA ILE A 6 26.90 -14.80 5.30
C ILE A 6 27.07 -14.58 6.81
N LYS A 7 27.93 -13.64 7.21
CA LYS A 7 28.01 -13.23 8.61
C LYS A 7 26.75 -12.45 8.94
N PHE A 8 25.98 -12.90 9.93
CA PHE A 8 24.71 -12.27 10.34
C PHE A 8 24.84 -10.76 10.58
N GLU A 9 25.93 -10.35 11.26
CA GLU A 9 26.19 -8.94 11.55
C GLU A 9 26.30 -8.08 10.28
N SER A 10 27.03 -8.54 9.27
CA SER A 10 27.15 -7.79 8.00
C SER A 10 25.80 -7.74 7.28
N PHE A 11 25.07 -8.86 7.22
CA PHE A 11 23.74 -8.91 6.62
C PHE A 11 22.78 -7.90 7.29
N PHE A 12 22.75 -7.88 8.64
CA PHE A 12 21.89 -6.97 9.39
C PHE A 12 22.27 -5.49 9.15
N LYS A 13 23.55 -5.16 9.18
CA LYS A 13 24.05 -3.81 8.88
C LYS A 13 23.68 -3.38 7.46
N ASP A 14 23.89 -4.26 6.48
CA ASP A 14 23.55 -3.98 5.08
C ASP A 14 22.06 -3.76 4.89
N HIS A 15 21.20 -4.53 5.59
CA HIS A 15 19.76 -4.36 5.54
C HIS A 15 19.33 -2.97 6.03
N ILE A 16 19.81 -2.57 7.22
CA ILE A 16 19.52 -1.24 7.80
C ILE A 16 20.08 -0.12 6.93
N GLN A 17 21.31 -0.27 6.42
CA GLN A 17 21.92 0.73 5.57
C GLN A 17 21.13 0.94 4.26
N ASN A 18 20.69 -0.13 3.62
CA ASN A 18 19.88 -0.09 2.41
C ASN A 18 18.54 0.63 2.66
N LEU A 19 17.88 0.29 3.76
CA LEU A 19 16.62 0.94 4.16
C LEU A 19 16.82 2.43 4.39
N ASN A 20 17.83 2.81 5.19
CA ASN A 20 18.16 4.22 5.49
C ASN A 20 18.45 5.01 4.21
N ASN A 21 19.34 4.53 3.36
CA ASN A 21 19.70 5.22 2.12
C ASN A 21 18.46 5.49 1.26
N SER A 22 17.59 4.50 1.14
CA SER A 22 16.38 4.64 0.32
C SER A 22 15.36 5.60 0.91
N LEU A 23 15.24 5.65 2.24
CA LEU A 23 14.37 6.62 2.92
C LEU A 23 14.86 8.07 2.70
N PHE A 24 16.16 8.31 2.73
CA PHE A 24 16.73 9.63 2.47
C PHE A 24 16.59 10.09 1.02
N GLU A 25 16.54 9.17 0.06
CA GLU A 25 16.34 9.48 -1.37
C GLU A 25 14.88 9.75 -1.74
N LEU A 26 13.94 9.46 -0.84
CA LEU A 26 12.52 9.68 -1.10
C LEU A 26 12.21 11.17 -1.28
N ASN A 27 11.38 11.43 -2.25
CA ASN A 27 10.86 12.79 -2.47
C ASN A 27 9.84 13.16 -1.39
N SER A 28 10.30 13.92 -0.39
CA SER A 28 9.48 14.38 0.74
C SER A 28 8.21 15.14 0.31
N LYS A 29 8.26 15.87 -0.80
CA LYS A 29 7.09 16.58 -1.36
C LYS A 29 6.00 15.61 -1.83
N LEU A 30 6.36 14.41 -2.30
CA LEU A 30 5.37 13.38 -2.66
C LEU A 30 4.75 12.75 -1.42
N ILE A 31 5.51 12.56 -0.34
CA ILE A 31 5.00 12.07 0.95
C ILE A 31 4.02 13.09 1.52
N GLU A 32 4.42 14.36 1.57
CA GLU A 32 3.55 15.46 2.02
C GLU A 32 2.25 15.50 1.23
N LYS A 33 2.33 15.48 -0.10
CA LYS A 33 1.14 15.44 -0.98
C LYS A 33 0.24 14.23 -0.74
N ALA A 34 0.82 13.05 -0.46
CA ALA A 34 0.05 11.85 -0.11
C ALA A 34 -0.66 12.02 1.23
N SER A 35 0.06 12.52 2.25
CA SER A 35 -0.47 12.80 3.59
C SER A 35 -1.62 13.81 3.55
N GLU A 36 -1.48 14.91 2.81
CA GLU A 36 -2.53 15.90 2.60
C GLU A 36 -3.79 15.29 1.97
N LYS A 37 -3.60 14.42 0.97
CA LYS A 37 -4.73 13.71 0.32
C LYS A 37 -5.45 12.79 1.30
N ILE A 38 -4.71 12.01 2.08
CA ILE A 38 -5.25 11.13 3.11
C ILE A 38 -6.02 11.94 4.16
N LEU A 39 -5.39 12.97 4.74
CA LEU A 39 -6.03 13.84 5.72
C LEU A 39 -7.30 14.52 5.19
N GLY A 40 -7.24 15.00 3.94
CA GLY A 40 -8.39 15.58 3.27
C GLY A 40 -9.56 14.59 3.13
N ARG A 41 -9.29 13.29 2.92
CA ARG A 41 -10.34 12.26 2.87
C ARG A 41 -10.93 11.98 4.23
N ILE A 42 -10.09 11.90 5.26
CA ILE A 42 -10.55 11.74 6.64
C ILE A 42 -11.48 12.89 7.07
N LYS A 43 -11.04 14.14 6.84
CA LYS A 43 -11.83 15.34 7.17
C LYS A 43 -13.18 15.41 6.41
N ASN A 44 -13.22 14.92 5.17
CA ASN A 44 -14.42 14.89 4.35
C ASN A 44 -15.23 13.58 4.48
N ASN A 45 -14.95 12.77 5.52
CA ASN A 45 -15.67 11.54 5.84
C ASN A 45 -15.69 10.52 4.67
N LYS A 46 -14.62 10.48 3.86
CA LYS A 46 -14.45 9.56 2.73
C LYS A 46 -13.68 8.32 3.15
N LYS A 47 -13.90 7.21 2.43
CA LYS A 47 -13.17 5.97 2.63
C LYS A 47 -11.79 6.05 2.00
N ILE A 48 -10.86 5.34 2.61
CA ILE A 48 -9.52 5.10 2.09
C ILE A 48 -9.36 3.58 2.03
N PHE A 49 -9.41 3.04 0.83
CA PHE A 49 -9.18 1.62 0.61
C PHE A 49 -7.67 1.37 0.54
N VAL A 50 -7.24 0.26 1.10
CA VAL A 50 -5.84 -0.18 1.04
C VAL A 50 -5.78 -1.65 0.67
N CYS A 51 -4.83 -2.06 -0.16
CA CYS A 51 -4.63 -3.46 -0.53
C CYS A 51 -3.18 -3.79 -0.84
N GLY A 52 -2.85 -5.07 -0.67
CA GLY A 52 -1.55 -5.66 -0.98
C GLY A 52 -1.62 -7.18 -0.89
N ASN A 53 -0.58 -7.86 -1.34
CA ASN A 53 -0.44 -9.31 -1.25
C ASN A 53 0.62 -9.68 -0.20
N GLY A 54 0.48 -10.85 0.45
CA GLY A 54 1.49 -11.37 1.39
C GLY A 54 1.81 -10.39 2.52
N GLY A 55 3.10 -10.04 2.71
CA GLY A 55 3.53 -9.07 3.72
C GLY A 55 2.93 -7.67 3.48
N SER A 56 2.75 -7.27 2.21
CA SER A 56 2.05 -6.02 1.90
C SER A 56 0.57 -6.04 2.34
N ALA A 57 -0.10 -7.21 2.40
CA ALA A 57 -1.44 -7.34 2.98
C ALA A 57 -1.40 -7.13 4.50
N SER A 58 -0.37 -7.64 5.18
CA SER A 58 -0.17 -7.42 6.62
C SER A 58 -0.02 -5.94 6.94
N VAL A 59 0.76 -5.21 6.15
CA VAL A 59 0.91 -3.74 6.27
C VAL A 59 -0.44 -3.03 6.03
N ALA A 60 -1.22 -3.46 5.02
CA ALA A 60 -2.54 -2.89 4.76
C ALA A 60 -3.49 -3.04 5.96
N ASN A 61 -3.51 -4.22 6.58
CA ASN A 61 -4.33 -4.51 7.75
C ASN A 61 -3.84 -3.75 9.01
N HIS A 62 -2.53 -3.60 9.16
CA HIS A 62 -1.94 -2.79 10.22
C HIS A 62 -2.35 -1.31 10.09
N PHE A 63 -2.23 -0.74 8.89
CA PHE A 63 -2.67 0.62 8.59
C PHE A 63 -4.16 0.85 8.92
N LEU A 64 -5.03 -0.10 8.57
CA LEU A 64 -6.45 -0.05 8.96
C LEU A 64 -6.61 0.08 10.48
N CYS A 65 -5.92 -0.75 11.25
CA CYS A 65 -5.99 -0.74 12.71
C CYS A 65 -5.51 0.58 13.30
N ASP A 66 -4.33 1.04 12.89
CA ASP A 66 -3.70 2.23 13.44
C ASP A 66 -4.49 3.50 13.12
N PHE A 67 -4.98 3.63 11.92
CA PHE A 67 -5.74 4.81 11.53
C PHE A 67 -7.15 4.81 12.15
N ASN A 68 -7.90 3.71 12.05
CA ASN A 68 -9.27 3.67 12.57
C ASN A 68 -9.34 3.77 14.08
N LYS A 69 -8.34 3.23 14.80
CA LYS A 69 -8.23 3.31 16.26
C LYS A 69 -7.34 4.47 16.71
N GLY A 70 -6.10 4.51 16.23
CA GLY A 70 -5.07 5.42 16.73
C GLY A 70 -5.39 6.88 16.47
N ILE A 71 -5.67 7.28 15.23
CA ILE A 71 -6.03 8.66 14.88
C ILE A 71 -7.34 9.08 15.57
N LYS A 72 -8.32 8.18 15.64
CA LYS A 72 -9.58 8.49 16.34
C LYS A 72 -9.34 8.84 17.79
N LEU A 73 -8.56 8.03 18.51
CA LEU A 73 -8.27 8.25 19.92
C LEU A 73 -7.36 9.47 20.15
N SER A 74 -6.25 9.59 19.41
CA SER A 74 -5.30 10.70 19.55
C SER A 74 -5.90 12.07 19.20
N SER A 75 -6.91 12.10 18.35
CA SER A 75 -7.67 13.34 18.02
C SER A 75 -8.82 13.62 18.96
N ASN A 76 -8.96 12.91 20.09
CA ASN A 76 -10.14 13.00 20.98
C ASN A 76 -11.47 12.84 20.22
N ASN A 77 -11.55 11.86 19.33
CA ASN A 77 -12.70 11.56 18.45
C ASN A 77 -13.10 12.68 17.46
N LYS A 78 -12.27 13.70 17.27
CA LYS A 78 -12.52 14.75 16.28
C LYS A 78 -12.35 14.26 14.85
N LEU A 79 -11.39 13.35 14.63
CA LEU A 79 -11.19 12.67 13.35
C LEU A 79 -11.69 11.24 13.44
N LYS A 80 -12.42 10.81 12.42
CA LYS A 80 -12.97 9.45 12.33
C LYS A 80 -12.56 8.84 10.99
N PRO A 81 -11.33 8.32 10.87
CA PRO A 81 -10.88 7.67 9.63
C PRO A 81 -11.81 6.52 9.24
N LYS A 82 -11.96 6.31 7.95
CA LYS A 82 -12.70 5.20 7.36
C LYS A 82 -11.76 4.41 6.45
N ILE A 83 -10.78 3.76 7.07
CA ILE A 83 -9.88 2.87 6.35
C ILE A 83 -10.56 1.54 6.15
N VAL A 84 -10.46 1.00 4.94
CA VAL A 84 -10.99 -0.31 4.55
C VAL A 84 -9.86 -1.09 3.89
N SER A 85 -9.43 -2.18 4.50
CA SER A 85 -8.50 -3.10 3.86
C SER A 85 -9.27 -4.04 2.93
N LEU A 86 -8.83 -4.16 1.68
CA LEU A 86 -9.36 -5.16 0.75
C LEU A 86 -8.62 -6.50 0.90
N SER A 87 -7.67 -6.56 1.84
CA SER A 87 -6.86 -7.74 2.13
C SER A 87 -7.25 -8.42 3.45
N ASP A 88 -8.31 -7.98 4.14
CA ASP A 88 -8.67 -8.47 5.48
C ASP A 88 -9.76 -9.56 5.45
N ASN A 89 -10.63 -9.57 4.46
CA ASN A 89 -11.72 -10.55 4.36
C ASN A 89 -11.28 -11.77 3.54
N LEU A 90 -10.82 -12.79 4.26
CA LEU A 90 -10.29 -14.02 3.64
C LEU A 90 -11.35 -14.76 2.81
N GLU A 91 -12.58 -14.83 3.31
CA GLU A 91 -13.68 -15.54 2.66
C GLU A 91 -14.00 -14.90 1.30
N THR A 92 -14.09 -13.57 1.25
CA THR A 92 -14.33 -12.83 0.00
C THR A 92 -13.18 -13.02 -0.98
N ILE A 93 -11.92 -12.95 -0.50
CA ILE A 93 -10.74 -13.15 -1.34
C ILE A 93 -10.76 -14.54 -1.96
N LEU A 94 -10.99 -15.58 -1.16
CA LEU A 94 -11.03 -16.96 -1.63
C LEU A 94 -12.19 -17.21 -2.60
N ALA A 95 -13.39 -16.73 -2.31
CA ALA A 95 -14.54 -16.86 -3.18
C ALA A 95 -14.32 -16.20 -4.53
N VAL A 96 -13.87 -14.93 -4.56
CA VAL A 96 -13.58 -14.21 -5.81
C VAL A 96 -12.43 -14.87 -6.59
N ALA A 97 -11.39 -15.35 -5.89
CA ALA A 97 -10.28 -16.06 -6.52
C ALA A 97 -10.71 -17.36 -7.18
N ASN A 98 -11.60 -18.14 -6.52
CA ASN A 98 -12.10 -19.43 -7.01
C ASN A 98 -13.13 -19.27 -8.15
N ASP A 99 -14.10 -18.38 -7.96
CA ASP A 99 -15.27 -18.30 -8.84
C ASP A 99 -15.06 -17.36 -10.03
N ILE A 100 -14.15 -16.40 -9.91
CA ILE A 100 -13.90 -15.38 -10.95
C ILE A 100 -12.44 -15.42 -11.39
N SER A 101 -11.53 -14.85 -10.61
CA SER A 101 -10.07 -14.98 -10.76
C SER A 101 -9.33 -14.27 -9.62
N PHE A 102 -8.10 -14.73 -9.32
CA PHE A 102 -7.22 -14.05 -8.36
C PHE A 102 -6.90 -12.61 -8.75
N ASN A 103 -6.93 -12.29 -10.04
CA ASN A 103 -6.67 -10.93 -10.50
C ASN A 103 -7.76 -9.93 -10.07
N LYS A 104 -8.96 -10.42 -9.78
CA LYS A 104 -10.15 -9.60 -9.44
C LYS A 104 -10.39 -9.40 -7.95
N ILE A 105 -9.63 -10.04 -7.08
CA ILE A 105 -9.91 -10.06 -5.63
C ILE A 105 -10.06 -8.67 -4.99
N PHE A 106 -9.37 -7.65 -5.50
CA PHE A 106 -9.45 -6.28 -4.98
C PHE A 106 -10.42 -5.40 -5.78
N SER A 107 -10.35 -5.45 -7.12
CA SER A 107 -11.23 -4.62 -7.97
C SER A 107 -12.70 -4.99 -7.82
N PHE A 108 -13.03 -6.27 -7.58
CA PHE A 108 -14.38 -6.72 -7.30
C PHE A 108 -14.93 -6.13 -5.99
N GLN A 109 -14.13 -6.13 -4.93
CA GLN A 109 -14.52 -5.51 -3.66
C GLN A 109 -14.70 -3.98 -3.79
N LEU A 110 -13.83 -3.32 -4.58
CA LEU A 110 -13.98 -1.89 -4.85
C LEU A 110 -15.28 -1.58 -5.56
N ASP A 111 -15.68 -2.39 -6.54
CA ASP A 111 -16.92 -2.19 -7.29
C ASP A 111 -18.16 -2.17 -6.36
N ASN A 112 -18.14 -3.02 -5.34
CA ASN A 112 -19.22 -3.09 -4.35
C ASN A 112 -19.20 -1.93 -3.31
N HIS A 113 -18.03 -1.39 -2.99
CA HIS A 113 -17.88 -0.54 -1.79
C HIS A 113 -17.49 0.91 -2.08
N PHE A 114 -17.00 1.19 -3.28
CA PHE A 114 -16.50 2.52 -3.67
C PHE A 114 -17.63 3.55 -3.76
N SER A 115 -17.34 4.74 -3.31
CA SER A 115 -18.19 5.94 -3.48
C SER A 115 -17.37 7.13 -4.00
N LYS A 116 -18.01 8.03 -4.71
CA LYS A 116 -17.34 9.23 -5.26
C LYS A 116 -16.59 10.01 -4.18
N GLY A 117 -15.32 10.22 -4.41
CA GLY A 117 -14.44 10.95 -3.50
C GLY A 117 -13.58 10.07 -2.60
N ASP A 118 -13.78 8.75 -2.61
CA ASP A 118 -12.88 7.80 -1.95
C ASP A 118 -11.54 7.71 -2.69
N ILE A 119 -10.53 7.15 -2.05
CA ILE A 119 -9.20 6.91 -2.64
C ILE A 119 -8.72 5.48 -2.38
N VAL A 120 -7.74 5.04 -3.16
CA VAL A 120 -7.14 3.71 -3.02
C VAL A 120 -5.64 3.81 -2.82
N ILE A 121 -5.11 3.11 -1.82
CA ILE A 121 -3.68 2.92 -1.58
C ILE A 121 -3.31 1.50 -2.03
N LEU A 122 -2.31 1.38 -2.90
CA LEU A 122 -1.84 0.13 -3.47
C LEU A 122 -0.43 -0.17 -2.95
N LEU A 123 -0.27 -1.26 -2.21
CA LEU A 123 1.02 -1.72 -1.69
C LEU A 123 1.53 -2.90 -2.53
N SER A 124 2.70 -2.75 -3.14
CA SER A 124 3.27 -3.83 -3.97
C SER A 124 4.77 -3.68 -4.14
N CYS A 125 5.57 -4.60 -3.60
CA CYS A 125 7.02 -4.57 -3.75
C CYS A 125 7.45 -4.46 -5.22
N SER A 126 6.92 -5.30 -6.10
CA SER A 126 7.30 -5.31 -7.53
C SER A 126 6.53 -4.29 -8.38
N GLY A 127 5.43 -3.74 -7.87
CA GLY A 127 4.51 -2.90 -8.66
C GLY A 127 3.94 -3.58 -9.90
N SER A 128 3.96 -4.91 -9.97
CA SER A 128 3.57 -5.68 -11.17
C SER A 128 2.64 -6.84 -10.90
N SER A 129 2.19 -7.05 -9.67
CA SER A 129 1.22 -8.10 -9.31
C SER A 129 -0.07 -7.91 -10.13
N PRO A 130 -0.57 -8.94 -10.82
CA PRO A 130 -1.70 -8.79 -11.75
C PRO A 130 -2.96 -8.23 -11.10
N ASN A 131 -3.30 -8.63 -9.87
CA ASN A 131 -4.43 -8.11 -9.11
C ASN A 131 -4.25 -6.62 -8.72
N ILE A 132 -3.04 -6.17 -8.40
CA ILE A 132 -2.73 -4.75 -8.14
C ILE A 132 -2.87 -3.92 -9.43
N ILE A 133 -2.37 -4.44 -10.55
CA ILE A 133 -2.50 -3.77 -11.86
C ILE A 133 -3.96 -3.72 -12.32
N ASP A 134 -4.73 -4.79 -12.11
CA ASP A 134 -6.17 -4.82 -12.41
C ASP A 134 -6.91 -3.75 -11.57
N THR A 135 -6.62 -3.69 -10.27
CA THR A 135 -7.19 -2.69 -9.36
C THR A 135 -6.84 -1.26 -9.80
N LEU A 136 -5.59 -1.02 -10.18
CA LEU A 136 -5.16 0.28 -10.69
C LEU A 136 -5.89 0.66 -12.00
N ASN A 137 -6.10 -0.30 -12.91
CA ASN A 137 -6.86 -0.07 -14.14
C ASN A 137 -8.34 0.22 -13.84
N TYR A 138 -8.94 -0.50 -12.88
CA TYR A 138 -10.29 -0.23 -12.39
C TYR A 138 -10.39 1.20 -11.83
N CYS A 139 -9.45 1.59 -10.97
CA CYS A 139 -9.40 2.94 -10.40
C CYS A 139 -9.29 4.01 -11.49
N LYS A 140 -8.43 3.80 -12.49
CA LYS A 140 -8.28 4.74 -13.60
C LYS A 140 -9.56 4.89 -14.41
N LYS A 141 -10.23 3.79 -14.76
CA LYS A 141 -11.52 3.77 -15.48
C LYS A 141 -12.59 4.57 -14.73
N ASN A 142 -12.64 4.42 -13.41
CA ASN A 142 -13.65 5.04 -12.54
C ASN A 142 -13.21 6.39 -11.96
N LYS A 143 -12.07 6.95 -12.40
CA LYS A 143 -11.51 8.23 -11.94
C LYS A 143 -11.27 8.29 -10.42
N ILE A 144 -10.90 7.15 -9.83
CA ILE A 144 -10.56 7.03 -8.41
C ILE A 144 -9.12 7.46 -8.22
N PHE A 145 -8.87 8.34 -7.25
CA PHE A 145 -7.52 8.79 -6.93
C PHE A 145 -6.71 7.65 -6.29
N THR A 146 -5.49 7.43 -6.77
CA THR A 146 -4.64 6.32 -6.32
C THR A 146 -3.30 6.81 -5.79
N ILE A 147 -2.87 6.22 -4.69
CA ILE A 147 -1.52 6.32 -4.14
C ILE A 147 -0.92 4.91 -4.24
N SER A 148 0.23 4.75 -4.87
CA SER A 148 0.97 3.50 -4.84
C SER A 148 2.25 3.64 -4.03
N ILE A 149 2.55 2.62 -3.22
CA ILE A 149 3.80 2.52 -2.45
C ILE A 149 4.48 1.24 -2.91
N THR A 150 5.70 1.36 -3.44
CA THR A 150 6.38 0.28 -4.14
C THR A 150 7.84 0.15 -3.72
N GLY A 151 8.37 -1.07 -3.78
CA GLY A 151 9.78 -1.34 -3.49
C GLY A 151 10.66 -1.12 -4.71
N PHE A 152 10.26 -1.68 -5.86
CA PHE A 152 11.02 -1.63 -7.12
C PHE A 152 10.05 -1.67 -8.31
N ALA A 153 9.26 -0.62 -8.40
CA ALA A 153 8.13 -0.58 -9.33
C ALA A 153 8.53 -0.66 -10.80
N LYS A 154 7.76 -1.42 -11.56
CA LYS A 154 7.80 -1.32 -13.02
C LYS A 154 7.12 -0.01 -13.47
N LYS A 155 7.59 0.54 -14.59
CA LYS A 155 7.08 1.80 -15.19
C LYS A 155 5.56 1.90 -15.32
N VAL A 156 4.85 0.76 -15.35
CA VAL A 156 3.37 0.74 -15.50
C VAL A 156 2.67 1.36 -14.31
N ILE A 157 2.99 0.94 -13.08
CA ILE A 157 2.33 1.49 -11.87
C ILE A 157 2.77 2.93 -11.64
N GLN A 158 4.08 3.23 -11.85
CA GLN A 158 4.62 4.58 -11.72
C GLN A 158 3.91 5.60 -12.62
N LYS A 159 3.57 5.21 -13.86
CA LYS A 159 2.91 6.10 -14.83
C LYS A 159 1.38 6.21 -14.64
N LYS A 160 0.75 5.23 -14.00
CA LYS A 160 -0.71 5.16 -13.91
C LYS A 160 -1.27 5.65 -12.58
N ALA A 161 -0.53 5.50 -11.47
CA ALA A 161 -0.95 6.02 -10.17
C ALA A 161 -0.86 7.55 -10.13
N ASN A 162 -1.73 8.20 -9.37
CA ASN A 162 -1.71 9.66 -9.22
C ASN A 162 -0.52 10.13 -8.38
N ILE A 163 -0.13 9.34 -7.36
CA ILE A 163 1.10 9.49 -6.60
C ILE A 163 1.75 8.11 -6.55
N ASN A 164 3.06 8.04 -6.80
CA ASN A 164 3.84 6.83 -6.59
C ASN A 164 5.04 7.14 -5.70
N LEU A 165 5.11 6.44 -4.56
CA LEU A 165 6.25 6.43 -3.66
C LEU A 165 7.00 5.12 -3.93
N ASP A 166 8.17 5.20 -4.55
CA ASP A 166 8.98 4.04 -4.93
C ASP A 166 10.33 4.07 -4.22
N LEU A 167 10.66 2.95 -3.56
CA LEU A 167 11.91 2.82 -2.82
C LEU A 167 13.14 2.66 -3.74
N GLY A 168 12.95 2.07 -4.91
CA GLY A 168 14.03 1.81 -5.86
C GLY A 168 14.91 0.59 -5.54
N ILE A 169 14.60 -0.18 -4.51
CA ILE A 169 15.40 -1.35 -4.08
C ILE A 169 14.67 -2.67 -4.34
N LYS A 170 15.31 -3.56 -5.10
CA LYS A 170 14.80 -4.92 -5.39
C LYS A 170 15.08 -5.88 -4.23
N ASN A 171 14.42 -5.65 -3.10
CA ASN A 171 14.45 -6.52 -1.92
C ASN A 171 13.06 -6.50 -1.26
N TYR A 172 12.41 -7.65 -1.13
CA TYR A 172 11.06 -7.75 -0.56
C TYR A 172 11.01 -7.34 0.91
N GLY A 173 11.95 -7.84 1.73
CA GLY A 173 12.01 -7.53 3.16
C GLY A 173 12.19 -6.03 3.40
N VAL A 174 13.21 -5.42 2.76
CA VAL A 174 13.44 -3.96 2.85
C VAL A 174 12.22 -3.17 2.35
N SER A 175 11.54 -3.65 1.29
CA SER A 175 10.35 -2.99 0.77
C SER A 175 9.17 -3.03 1.75
N GLU A 176 8.97 -4.14 2.45
CA GLU A 176 7.88 -4.30 3.42
C GLU A 176 8.15 -3.49 4.70
N ASP A 177 9.40 -3.45 5.17
CA ASP A 177 9.82 -2.57 6.26
C ASP A 177 9.59 -1.09 5.88
N PHE A 178 9.96 -0.71 4.66
CA PHE A 178 9.71 0.63 4.13
C PHE A 178 8.21 0.96 4.10
N PHE A 179 7.36 0.05 3.62
CA PHE A 179 5.91 0.28 3.60
C PHE A 179 5.38 0.56 5.01
N GLN A 180 5.84 -0.21 5.99
CA GLN A 180 5.44 0.00 7.38
C GLN A 180 5.85 1.39 7.90
N ILE A 181 7.08 1.83 7.63
CA ILE A 181 7.57 3.16 8.03
C ILE A 181 6.74 4.28 7.37
N ILE A 182 6.47 4.17 6.07
CA ILE A 182 5.72 5.21 5.33
C ILE A 182 4.25 5.25 5.72
N MET A 183 3.67 4.13 6.13
CA MET A 183 2.26 4.07 6.53
C MET A 183 2.00 4.62 7.93
N HIS A 184 3.03 4.66 8.79
CA HIS A 184 2.97 5.34 10.09
C HIS A 184 3.14 6.86 9.97
#